data_8c6fa9e1011db6eefd9105dc031e907d
#
_entry.id   8c6fa9e1011db6eefd9105dc031e907d
#
_cell.length_a   1.000
_cell.length_b   1.000
_cell.length_c   1.000
_cell.angle_alpha   90.00
_cell.angle_beta   90.00
_cell.angle_gamma   90.00
#
_symmetry.space_group_name_H-M   'P 1'
#
loop_
_entity.id
_entity.type
_entity.pdbx_description
1 polymer ?
#
loop_
_entity_poly.entity_id
_entity_poly.type
_entity_poly.pdbx_seq_one_letter_code
_entity_poly.pdbx_strand_id
1 'polypeptide(L)'
;MNTMTLLNDFFNNNYSMNSFPGITSRQEFSTPDVDIQESDNNYLIEMDLPGRTEKDISLELNDKLLTISSVQKTETQEVQTEKTENKPQYLIKERRRTQFRRTFSLPKDIDDNNVKAEFKNGVLSVYIPRKADVAPKKISII
;
A
#
# COMPACT_ATOMS: atom_id res chain seq x y z
N MET A 1 21.79 11.78 -2.88
CA MET A 1 20.36 11.95 -3.21
C MET A 1 19.57 11.33 -2.08
N ASN A 2 18.91 12.15 -1.28
CA ASN A 2 18.16 11.68 -0.11
C ASN A 2 16.96 10.84 -0.56
N THR A 3 16.79 9.67 0.03
CA THR A 3 15.68 8.73 -0.19
C THR A 3 14.30 9.39 0.03
N MET A 4 14.24 10.41 0.87
CA MET A 4 13.07 11.24 1.13
C MET A 4 12.61 12.08 -0.08
N THR A 5 13.53 12.51 -0.92
CA THR A 5 13.20 13.34 -2.10
C THR A 5 12.49 12.52 -3.18
N LEU A 6 12.89 11.26 -3.36
CA LEU A 6 12.26 10.33 -4.29
C LEU A 6 10.81 9.96 -3.89
N LEU A 7 10.57 9.87 -2.59
CA LEU A 7 9.22 9.63 -2.06
C LEU A 7 8.32 10.86 -2.27
N ASN A 8 8.85 12.07 -2.05
CA ASN A 8 8.09 13.30 -2.15
C ASN A 8 7.69 13.63 -3.60
N ASP A 9 8.58 13.40 -4.56
CA ASP A 9 8.28 13.60 -5.99
C ASP A 9 7.25 12.61 -6.53
N PHE A 10 7.21 11.42 -5.95
CA PHE A 10 6.21 10.41 -6.30
C PHE A 10 4.82 10.75 -5.74
N PHE A 11 4.74 11.42 -4.59
CA PHE A 11 3.49 11.86 -3.97
C PHE A 11 2.93 13.14 -4.59
N ASN A 12 3.78 14.02 -5.11
CA ASN A 12 3.38 15.28 -5.73
C ASN A 12 2.90 15.13 -7.19
N ASN A 13 3.17 14.02 -7.85
CA ASN A 13 2.59 13.72 -9.14
C ASN A 13 1.15 13.23 -8.94
N ASN A 14 0.29 14.19 -8.63
CA ASN A 14 -1.14 14.08 -8.78
C ASN A 14 -1.43 13.74 -10.25
N TYR A 15 -1.39 12.45 -10.58
CA TYR A 15 -1.99 11.98 -11.82
C TYR A 15 -3.49 12.20 -11.70
N SER A 16 -3.89 13.39 -12.10
CA SER A 16 -5.27 13.69 -12.41
C SER A 16 -5.70 12.74 -13.53
N MET A 17 -6.28 11.60 -13.15
CA MET A 17 -6.91 10.65 -14.08
C MET A 17 -8.23 11.18 -14.65
N ASN A 18 -8.35 12.49 -14.82
CA ASN A 18 -9.57 13.14 -15.31
C ASN A 18 -9.64 13.24 -16.83
N SER A 19 -8.88 12.46 -17.59
CA SER A 19 -8.84 12.63 -19.06
C SER A 19 -9.15 11.37 -19.88
N PHE A 20 -10.04 10.48 -19.40
CA PHE A 20 -10.64 9.49 -20.27
C PHE A 20 -12.16 9.67 -20.35
N PRO A 21 -12.69 10.15 -21.50
CA PRO A 21 -14.13 10.22 -21.71
C PRO A 21 -14.66 8.79 -21.92
N GLY A 22 -15.42 8.26 -20.97
CA GLY A 22 -16.14 7.00 -21.14
C GLY A 22 -16.22 6.06 -19.94
N ILE A 23 -15.59 6.36 -18.81
CA ILE A 23 -15.71 5.51 -17.62
C ILE A 23 -16.58 6.20 -16.59
N THR A 24 -17.87 5.86 -16.60
CA THR A 24 -18.88 6.37 -15.65
C THR A 24 -18.98 5.54 -14.37
N SER A 25 -17.92 4.88 -13.93
CA SER A 25 -17.85 4.37 -12.56
C SER A 25 -16.78 5.15 -11.81
N ARG A 26 -17.22 6.10 -11.00
CA ARG A 26 -16.37 6.75 -9.99
C ARG A 26 -15.95 5.69 -8.97
N GLN A 27 -14.91 4.92 -9.30
CA GLN A 27 -14.17 4.23 -8.26
C GLN A 27 -13.46 5.31 -7.45
N GLU A 28 -13.99 5.58 -6.29
CA GLU A 28 -13.35 6.51 -5.37
C GLU A 28 -12.09 5.84 -4.82
N PHE A 29 -10.93 6.33 -5.24
CA PHE A 29 -9.65 5.96 -4.64
C PHE A 29 -9.38 6.88 -3.45
N SER A 30 -9.01 6.30 -2.33
CA SER A 30 -8.45 7.03 -1.21
C SER A 30 -6.94 6.83 -1.17
N THR A 31 -6.25 7.79 -0.56
CA THR A 31 -4.83 7.65 -0.26
C THR A 31 -4.69 7.47 1.24
N PRO A 32 -4.45 6.25 1.74
CA PRO A 32 -4.23 6.01 3.16
C PRO A 32 -3.00 6.74 3.66
N ASP A 33 -3.07 7.26 4.88
CA ASP A 33 -1.96 7.91 5.53
C ASP A 33 -0.85 6.91 5.87
N VAL A 34 0.40 7.32 5.69
CA VAL A 34 1.57 6.47 5.87
C VAL A 34 2.65 7.23 6.62
N ASP A 35 3.22 6.56 7.60
CA ASP A 35 4.48 6.93 8.24
C ASP A 35 5.59 5.98 7.77
N ILE A 36 6.76 6.55 7.48
CA ILE A 36 7.96 5.78 7.13
C ILE A 36 9.08 6.19 8.06
N GLN A 37 9.61 5.20 8.78
CA GLN A 37 10.73 5.37 9.69
C GLN A 37 11.96 4.65 9.15
N GLU A 38 13.10 5.30 9.26
CA GLU A 38 14.41 4.72 8.97
C GLU A 38 15.20 4.56 10.26
N SER A 39 15.76 3.39 10.47
CA SER A 39 16.70 3.08 11.53
C SER A 39 17.98 2.47 10.96
N ASP A 40 18.97 2.26 11.81
CA ASP A 40 20.25 1.67 11.37
C ASP A 40 20.09 0.29 10.73
N ASN A 41 19.10 -0.48 11.18
CA ASN A 41 18.93 -1.88 10.81
C ASN A 41 17.72 -2.17 9.92
N ASN A 42 16.74 -1.26 9.85
CA ASN A 42 15.50 -1.50 9.12
C ASN A 42 14.80 -0.22 8.70
N TYR A 43 13.88 -0.38 7.75
CA TYR A 43 12.82 0.58 7.48
C TYR A 43 11.50 0.03 8.01
N LEU A 44 10.65 0.88 8.55
CA LEU A 44 9.31 0.57 8.98
C LEU A 44 8.32 1.45 8.22
N ILE A 45 7.36 0.82 7.54
CA ILE A 45 6.25 1.51 6.90
C ILE A 45 4.99 1.19 7.70
N GLU A 46 4.28 2.21 8.18
CA GLU A 46 3.00 2.07 8.87
C GLU A 46 1.92 2.79 8.07
N MET A 47 0.81 2.11 7.83
CA MET A 47 -0.30 2.61 7.02
C MET A 47 -1.62 2.39 7.74
N ASP A 48 -2.42 3.46 7.86
CA ASP A 48 -3.74 3.41 8.46
C ASP A 48 -4.78 2.87 7.49
N LEU A 49 -5.34 1.72 7.82
CA LEU A 49 -6.34 1.02 7.01
C LEU A 49 -7.55 0.62 7.86
N PRO A 50 -8.29 1.58 8.40
CA PRO A 50 -9.42 1.29 9.28
C PRO A 50 -10.54 0.55 8.55
N GLY A 51 -11.21 -0.36 9.26
CA GLY A 51 -12.35 -1.10 8.74
C GLY A 51 -11.99 -2.19 7.71
N ARG A 52 -10.71 -2.60 7.64
CA ARG A 52 -10.23 -3.67 6.77
C ARG A 52 -9.72 -4.85 7.58
N THR A 53 -9.57 -5.97 6.90
CA THR A 53 -8.94 -7.18 7.41
C THR A 53 -7.71 -7.51 6.57
N GLU A 54 -6.88 -8.43 7.04
CA GLU A 54 -5.70 -8.92 6.28
C GLU A 54 -6.06 -9.40 4.87
N LYS A 55 -7.25 -9.99 4.72
CA LYS A 55 -7.74 -10.50 3.42
C LYS A 55 -8.09 -9.40 2.42
N ASP A 56 -8.25 -8.17 2.91
CA ASP A 56 -8.59 -7.01 2.08
C ASP A 56 -7.36 -6.28 1.54
N ILE A 57 -6.15 -6.72 1.91
CA ILE A 57 -4.88 -6.05 1.63
C ILE A 57 -3.98 -6.99 0.83
N SER A 58 -3.40 -6.47 -0.23
CA SER A 58 -2.37 -7.15 -1.03
C SER A 58 -1.04 -6.40 -0.93
N LEU A 59 0.04 -7.14 -0.67
CA LEU A 59 1.40 -6.63 -0.70
C LEU A 59 2.18 -7.37 -1.77
N GLU A 60 2.83 -6.64 -2.64
CA GLU A 60 3.69 -7.17 -3.69
C GLU A 60 5.03 -6.44 -3.68
N LEU A 61 6.11 -7.19 -3.64
CA LEU A 61 7.46 -6.66 -3.78
C LEU A 61 8.08 -7.19 -5.08
N ASN A 62 8.36 -6.30 -6.00
CA ASN A 62 8.98 -6.61 -7.27
C ASN A 62 10.11 -5.63 -7.54
N ASP A 63 11.34 -6.13 -7.65
CA ASP A 63 12.53 -5.35 -7.97
C ASP A 63 12.65 -4.02 -7.19
N LYS A 64 12.60 -4.09 -5.86
CA LYS A 64 12.63 -2.97 -4.92
C LYS A 64 11.40 -2.04 -5.00
N LEU A 65 10.37 -2.45 -5.71
CA LEU A 65 9.11 -1.72 -5.77
C LEU A 65 8.06 -2.44 -4.90
N LEU A 66 7.72 -1.84 -3.77
CA LEU A 66 6.69 -2.35 -2.87
C LEU A 66 5.34 -1.73 -3.23
N THR A 67 4.39 -2.55 -3.62
CA THR A 67 3.01 -2.14 -3.89
C THR A 67 2.09 -2.65 -2.80
N ILE A 68 1.35 -1.74 -2.18
CA ILE A 68 0.32 -2.03 -1.19
C ILE A 68 -1.02 -1.58 -1.77
N SER A 69 -1.95 -2.50 -1.90
CA SER A 69 -3.24 -2.23 -2.52
C SER A 69 -4.39 -2.95 -1.84
N SER A 70 -5.61 -2.43 -2.04
CA SER A 70 -6.83 -3.13 -1.66
C SER A 70 -7.11 -4.27 -2.64
N VAL A 71 -7.51 -5.42 -2.11
CA VAL A 71 -8.01 -6.52 -2.92
C VAL A 71 -9.38 -6.15 -3.46
N GLN A 72 -9.55 -6.19 -4.78
CA GLN A 72 -10.87 -6.08 -5.39
C GLN A 72 -11.64 -7.37 -5.08
N LYS A 73 -12.69 -7.26 -4.28
CA LYS A 73 -13.71 -8.29 -4.30
C LYS A 73 -14.45 -8.13 -5.62
N THR A 74 -14.29 -9.07 -6.51
CA THR A 74 -15.21 -9.23 -7.63
C THR A 74 -16.57 -9.54 -6.98
N GLU A 75 -17.37 -8.52 -6.74
CA GLU A 75 -18.78 -8.75 -6.54
C GLU A 75 -19.25 -9.34 -7.87
N THR A 76 -19.37 -10.65 -7.91
CA THR A 76 -20.21 -11.30 -8.87
C THR A 76 -21.53 -10.56 -8.73
N GLN A 77 -21.90 -9.81 -9.75
CA GLN A 77 -23.23 -9.26 -9.85
C GLN A 77 -24.16 -10.48 -9.91
N GLU A 78 -24.50 -11.01 -8.75
CA GLU A 78 -25.70 -11.78 -8.63
C GLU A 78 -26.81 -10.81 -9.02
N VAL A 79 -27.33 -11.03 -10.20
CA VAL A 79 -28.56 -10.44 -10.67
C VAL A 79 -29.61 -10.75 -9.59
N GLN A 80 -29.73 -9.85 -8.63
CA GLN A 80 -30.75 -9.94 -7.61
C GLN A 80 -32.10 -9.59 -8.24
N THR A 81 -32.67 -10.58 -8.90
CA THR A 81 -34.10 -10.70 -9.10
C THR A 81 -34.71 -11.35 -7.86
N GLU A 82 -34.63 -10.71 -6.73
CA GLU A 82 -35.53 -10.98 -5.61
C GLU A 82 -35.80 -9.69 -4.85
N LYS A 83 -37.05 -9.29 -4.90
CA LYS A 83 -37.66 -8.28 -4.02
C LYS A 83 -37.59 -8.82 -2.59
N THR A 84 -36.51 -8.52 -1.88
CA THR A 84 -36.48 -8.71 -0.44
C THR A 84 -36.96 -7.42 0.22
N GLU A 85 -38.23 -7.47 0.60
CA GLU A 85 -38.87 -6.52 1.51
C GLU A 85 -38.21 -6.63 2.87
N ASN A 86 -37.09 -5.98 3.13
CA ASN A 86 -36.52 -5.70 4.47
C ASN A 86 -35.02 -5.36 4.40
N LYS A 87 -34.57 -4.63 3.38
CA LYS A 87 -33.22 -4.05 3.43
C LYS A 87 -33.24 -2.85 4.39
N PRO A 88 -32.32 -2.80 5.37
CA PRO A 88 -32.23 -1.65 6.24
C PRO A 88 -31.96 -0.39 5.43
N GLN A 89 -32.72 0.67 5.71
CA GLN A 89 -32.54 1.95 5.08
C GLN A 89 -31.54 2.78 5.89
N TYR A 90 -30.51 3.33 5.23
CA TYR A 90 -29.60 4.26 5.87
C TYR A 90 -30.28 5.61 6.13
N LEU A 91 -30.24 6.08 7.37
CA LEU A 91 -30.63 7.44 7.73
C LEU A 91 -29.50 8.43 7.44
N ILE A 92 -28.26 8.01 7.71
CA ILE A 92 -27.02 8.74 7.40
C ILE A 92 -26.00 7.72 6.88
N LYS A 93 -25.34 8.04 5.77
CA LYS A 93 -24.27 7.21 5.21
C LYS A 93 -23.06 8.09 4.88
N GLU A 94 -22.12 8.18 5.79
CA GLU A 94 -20.90 8.98 5.67
C GLU A 94 -19.64 8.13 5.47
N ARG A 95 -19.67 6.87 5.92
CA ARG A 95 -18.54 5.95 5.78
C ARG A 95 -18.41 5.50 4.34
N ARG A 96 -17.19 5.56 3.83
CA ARG A 96 -16.84 5.11 2.48
C ARG A 96 -15.83 3.98 2.55
N ARG A 97 -16.01 2.97 1.73
CA ARG A 97 -15.03 1.91 1.54
C ARG A 97 -14.41 2.09 0.16
N THR A 98 -13.35 2.88 0.13
CA THR A 98 -12.65 3.22 -1.10
C THR A 98 -11.56 2.20 -1.40
N GLN A 99 -11.25 2.04 -2.69
CA GLN A 99 -10.05 1.30 -3.09
C GLN A 99 -8.82 2.18 -2.89
N PHE A 100 -7.67 1.53 -2.68
CA PHE A 100 -6.39 2.23 -2.63
C PHE A 100 -5.30 1.42 -3.31
N ARG A 101 -4.29 2.12 -3.76
CA ARG A 101 -3.04 1.56 -4.24
C ARG A 101 -1.91 2.55 -3.95
N ARG A 102 -0.90 2.11 -3.24
CA ARG A 102 0.32 2.87 -3.00
C ARG A 102 1.54 2.05 -3.36
N THR A 103 2.51 2.71 -3.97
CA THR A 103 3.74 2.07 -4.42
C THR A 103 4.93 2.83 -3.85
N PHE A 104 5.89 2.11 -3.29
CA PHE A 104 7.08 2.64 -2.66
C PHE A 104 8.31 2.09 -3.35
N SER A 105 9.21 2.97 -3.78
CA SER A 105 10.52 2.57 -4.25
C SER A 105 11.46 2.40 -3.06
N LEU A 106 11.93 1.19 -2.84
CA LEU A 106 12.79 0.86 -1.70
C LEU A 106 14.27 1.08 -2.04
N PRO A 107 15.11 1.42 -1.04
CA PRO A 107 16.54 1.57 -1.21
C PRO A 107 17.21 0.26 -1.66
N LYS A 108 18.42 0.39 -2.21
CA LYS A 108 19.18 -0.78 -2.70
C LYS A 108 19.73 -1.66 -1.57
N ASP A 109 19.85 -1.12 -0.38
CA ASP A 109 20.43 -1.77 0.80
C ASP A 109 19.45 -2.62 1.60
N ILE A 110 18.23 -2.84 1.09
CA ILE A 110 17.26 -3.70 1.74
C ILE A 110 17.52 -5.18 1.52
N ASP A 111 17.16 -5.98 2.52
CA ASP A 111 17.05 -7.42 2.44
C ASP A 111 15.63 -7.83 2.06
N ASP A 112 15.38 -7.98 0.79
CA ASP A 112 14.08 -8.30 0.22
C ASP A 112 13.57 -9.70 0.58
N ASN A 113 14.44 -10.61 0.98
CA ASN A 113 14.03 -11.96 1.40
C ASN A 113 13.45 -12.02 2.81
N ASN A 114 13.72 -11.02 3.63
CA ASN A 114 13.32 -10.98 5.04
C ASN A 114 12.30 -9.89 5.36
N VAL A 115 11.60 -9.36 4.37
CA VAL A 115 10.50 -8.42 4.57
C VAL A 115 9.34 -9.12 5.28
N LYS A 116 8.81 -8.47 6.33
CA LYS A 116 7.67 -8.96 7.12
C LYS A 116 6.59 -7.91 7.18
N ALA A 117 5.35 -8.35 7.25
CA ALA A 117 4.21 -7.47 7.44
C ALA A 117 3.30 -8.00 8.55
N GLU A 118 2.75 -7.09 9.32
CA GLU A 118 1.76 -7.35 10.36
C GLU A 118 0.59 -6.39 10.19
N PHE A 119 -0.62 -6.87 10.35
CA PHE A 119 -1.83 -6.04 10.36
C PHE A 119 -2.56 -6.18 11.68
N LYS A 120 -2.62 -5.09 12.44
CA LYS A 120 -3.23 -5.08 13.76
C LYS A 120 -3.89 -3.75 14.07
N ASN A 121 -5.06 -3.80 14.69
CA ASN A 121 -5.82 -2.59 15.09
C ASN A 121 -6.05 -1.58 13.94
N GLY A 122 -6.20 -2.06 12.70
CA GLY A 122 -6.38 -1.20 11.54
C GLY A 122 -5.10 -0.55 11.01
N VAL A 123 -3.93 -0.94 11.51
CA VAL A 123 -2.63 -0.45 11.06
C VAL A 123 -1.85 -1.60 10.41
N LEU A 124 -1.39 -1.36 9.18
CA LEU A 124 -0.47 -2.23 8.48
C LEU A 124 0.97 -1.77 8.77
N SER A 125 1.76 -2.64 9.36
CA SER A 125 3.19 -2.41 9.62
C SER A 125 4.03 -3.32 8.73
N VAL A 126 4.90 -2.74 7.91
CA VAL A 126 5.82 -3.48 7.03
C VAL A 126 7.25 -3.24 7.48
N TYR A 127 7.90 -4.29 7.93
CA TYR A 127 9.29 -4.30 8.39
C TYR A 127 10.21 -4.71 7.26
N ILE A 128 11.12 -3.84 6.88
CA ILE A 128 12.03 -4.03 5.76
C ILE A 128 13.47 -3.99 6.31
N PRO A 129 14.11 -5.15 6.56
CA PRO A 129 15.48 -5.17 7.06
C PRO A 129 16.46 -4.59 6.05
N ARG A 130 17.53 -3.98 6.55
CA ARG A 130 18.68 -3.57 5.74
C ARG A 130 19.68 -4.72 5.65
N LYS A 131 20.36 -4.82 4.51
CA LYS A 131 21.50 -5.72 4.38
C LYS A 131 22.61 -5.27 5.33
N ALA A 132 23.27 -6.23 5.97
CA ALA A 132 24.46 -5.92 6.73
C ALA A 132 25.52 -5.29 5.81
N ASP A 133 26.13 -4.19 6.25
CA ASP A 133 27.25 -3.60 5.54
C ASP A 133 28.33 -4.66 5.32
N VAL A 134 28.63 -4.96 4.06
CA VAL A 134 29.74 -5.83 3.73
C VAL A 134 31.01 -5.04 4.03
N ALA A 135 31.72 -5.44 5.08
CA ALA A 135 33.00 -4.84 5.42
C ALA A 135 33.94 -4.88 4.19
N PRO A 136 34.68 -3.80 3.91
CA PRO A 136 35.58 -3.77 2.77
C PRO A 136 36.59 -4.91 2.85
N LYS A 137 36.67 -5.67 1.77
CA LYS A 137 37.62 -6.78 1.69
C LYS A 137 39.04 -6.23 1.49
N LYS A 138 39.92 -6.53 2.43
CA LYS A 138 41.35 -6.19 2.31
C LYS A 138 42.01 -7.12 1.29
N ILE A 139 42.56 -6.55 0.22
CA ILE A 139 43.28 -7.29 -0.80
C ILE A 139 44.77 -7.21 -0.48
N SER A 140 45.43 -8.38 -0.34
CA SER A 140 46.85 -8.45 -0.17
C SER A 140 47.56 -8.31 -1.52
N ILE A 141 48.57 -7.47 -1.59
CA ILE A 141 49.39 -7.33 -2.77
C ILE A 141 50.44 -8.46 -2.70
N ILE A 142 50.56 -9.22 -3.77
CA ILE A 142 51.55 -10.29 -3.90
C ILE A 142 52.91 -9.66 -4.24
#